data_2ffe89c516e50a43a69c258236caa471
#
_entry.id   2ffe89c516e50a43a69c258236caa471
#
_cell.length_a   1.000
_cell.length_b   1.000
_cell.length_c   1.000
_cell.angle_alpha   90.00
_cell.angle_beta   90.00
_cell.angle_gamma   90.00
#
_symmetry.space_group_name_H-M   'P 1'
#
loop_
_entity.id
_entity.type
_entity.pdbx_description
1 polymer ?
#
loop_
_entity_poly.entity_id
_entity_poly.type
_entity_poly.pdbx_seq_one_letter_code
_entity_poly.pdbx_strand_id
1 'polypeptide(L)'
;MLPGIGEVWLAWSARGLLMLSLPDRAPGEVEAEMVDQHIAPPPLADVPAQYAEPLLAYAAGEPVEPATIPVDLRGTPFQVRVWEALRRIPRGSVRSYAGIAADIGSPRAMRAVGAANGANPIAIVVHCHRVVGTGLGLGGYSGGLSMKRRLLALEGVRVDAGKVIPGQLELWDRLVEER
;
A
#
# COMPACT_ATOMS: atom_id res chain seq x y z
N MET A 1 17.31 -2.62 4.80
CA MET A 1 17.24 -2.37 3.32
C MET A 1 16.47 -3.51 2.67
N LEU A 2 15.47 -3.24 1.83
CA LEU A 2 14.72 -4.25 1.09
C LEU A 2 15.33 -4.44 -0.30
N PRO A 3 15.67 -5.68 -0.71
CA PRO A 3 16.26 -5.98 -2.01
C PRO A 3 15.37 -5.42 -3.13
N GLY A 4 16.00 -4.76 -4.09
CA GLY A 4 15.27 -4.22 -5.23
C GLY A 4 14.29 -3.09 -4.94
N ILE A 5 13.96 -2.78 -3.69
CA ILE A 5 13.10 -1.65 -3.28
C ILE A 5 13.97 -0.50 -2.76
N GLY A 6 14.86 -0.75 -1.81
CA GLY A 6 15.75 0.25 -1.22
C GLY A 6 15.66 0.31 0.29
N GLU A 7 16.16 1.39 0.87
CA GLU A 7 16.07 1.64 2.30
C GLU A 7 14.64 2.06 2.68
N VAL A 8 14.11 1.47 3.74
CA VAL A 8 12.80 1.78 4.29
C VAL A 8 12.90 2.02 5.79
N TRP A 9 12.04 2.89 6.31
CA TRP A 9 11.94 3.15 7.73
C TRP A 9 10.64 2.54 8.25
N LEU A 10 10.72 1.90 9.42
CA LEU A 10 9.58 1.29 10.06
C LEU A 10 9.37 1.86 11.46
N ALA A 11 8.10 2.09 11.81
CA ALA A 11 7.68 2.34 13.18
C ALA A 11 6.56 1.37 13.55
N TRP A 12 6.54 0.90 14.80
CA TRP A 12 5.55 -0.06 15.28
C TRP A 12 5.14 0.23 16.72
N SER A 13 4.01 -0.32 17.11
CA SER A 13 3.47 -0.34 18.47
C SER A 13 3.30 -1.79 18.94
N ALA A 14 2.81 -1.97 20.16
CA ALA A 14 2.41 -3.29 20.65
C ALA A 14 1.29 -3.94 19.82
N ARG A 15 0.53 -3.17 19.02
CA ARG A 15 -0.58 -3.65 18.19
C ARG A 15 -0.19 -3.98 16.76
N GLY A 16 0.94 -3.46 16.27
CA GLY A 16 1.39 -3.69 14.90
C GLY A 16 2.14 -2.51 14.31
N LEU A 17 2.39 -2.59 13.00
CA LEU A 17 3.11 -1.59 12.24
C LEU A 17 2.30 -0.28 12.17
N LEU A 18 2.94 0.84 12.47
CA LEU A 18 2.38 2.19 12.41
C LEU A 18 2.75 2.89 11.11
N MET A 19 3.98 2.67 10.66
CA MET A 19 4.53 3.31 9.47
C MET A 19 5.49 2.38 8.75
N LEU A 20 5.47 2.44 7.42
CA LEU A 20 6.51 1.97 6.52
C LEU A 20 6.71 3.05 5.44
N SER A 21 7.83 3.77 5.51
CA SER A 21 8.18 4.76 4.50
C SER A 21 8.77 4.08 3.27
N LEU A 22 8.58 4.71 2.11
CA LEU A 22 9.25 4.29 0.89
C LEU A 22 10.70 4.85 0.85
N PRO A 23 11.59 4.24 0.03
CA PRO A 23 12.92 4.75 -0.20
C PRO A 23 12.93 6.19 -0.72
N ASP A 24 14.11 6.83 -0.63
CA ASP A 24 14.39 8.19 -1.09
C ASP A 24 13.76 9.31 -0.24
N ARG A 25 13.31 8.99 0.97
CA ARG A 25 12.90 9.99 1.96
C ARG A 25 14.02 10.27 2.95
N ALA A 26 14.27 11.56 3.19
CA ALA A 26 15.24 11.96 4.21
C ALA A 26 14.70 11.58 5.62
N PRO A 27 15.58 11.19 6.57
CA PRO A 27 15.16 10.87 7.94
C PRO A 27 14.28 11.95 8.58
N GLY A 28 14.61 13.24 8.42
CA GLY A 28 13.82 14.34 8.93
C GLY A 28 12.40 14.47 8.33
N GLU A 29 12.20 14.04 7.08
CA GLU A 29 10.86 13.98 6.45
C GLU A 29 10.03 12.86 7.04
N VAL A 30 10.66 11.72 7.33
CA VAL A 30 10.00 10.58 7.99
C VAL A 30 9.59 10.95 9.41
N GLU A 31 10.48 11.59 10.17
CA GLU A 31 10.20 12.08 11.51
C GLU A 31 9.07 13.13 11.51
N ALA A 32 9.08 14.06 10.57
CA ALA A 32 8.02 15.06 10.43
C ALA A 32 6.67 14.41 10.13
N GLU A 33 6.63 13.41 9.26
CA GLU A 33 5.41 12.65 8.98
C GLU A 33 4.93 11.87 10.20
N MET A 34 5.84 11.28 10.98
CA MET A 34 5.51 10.60 12.23
C MET A 34 4.85 11.57 13.21
N VAL A 35 5.41 12.77 13.38
CA VAL A 35 4.86 13.82 14.25
C VAL A 35 3.46 14.25 13.78
N ASP A 36 3.28 14.48 12.47
CA ASP A 36 1.97 14.83 11.88
C ASP A 36 0.92 13.74 12.12
N GLN A 37 1.33 12.50 12.10
CA GLN A 37 0.47 11.35 12.39
C GLN A 37 0.35 11.01 13.90
N HIS A 38 0.89 11.85 14.80
CA HIS A 38 0.90 11.64 16.24
C HIS A 38 1.58 10.31 16.64
N ILE A 39 2.60 9.91 15.89
CA ILE A 39 3.46 8.77 16.17
C ILE A 39 4.73 9.31 16.83
N ALA A 40 4.97 8.96 18.10
CA ALA A 40 6.24 9.25 18.73
C ALA A 40 7.36 8.47 18.01
N PRO A 41 8.47 9.11 17.61
CA PRO A 41 9.60 8.39 17.02
C PRO A 41 10.05 7.28 17.98
N PRO A 42 10.07 6.00 17.53
CA PRO A 42 10.59 4.94 18.37
C PRO A 42 12.10 5.12 18.57
N PRO A 43 12.67 4.64 19.68
CA PRO A 43 14.11 4.52 19.77
C PRO A 43 14.61 3.65 18.63
N LEU A 44 15.81 3.95 18.12
CA LEU A 44 16.47 3.08 17.13
C LEU A 44 16.59 1.67 17.74
N ALA A 45 15.99 0.71 17.10
CA ALA A 45 15.96 -0.67 17.51
C ALA A 45 16.00 -1.58 16.29
N ASP A 46 16.45 -2.82 16.49
CA ASP A 46 16.38 -3.84 15.46
C ASP A 46 14.92 -4.13 15.08
N VAL A 47 14.66 -4.22 13.79
CA VAL A 47 13.31 -4.51 13.28
C VAL A 47 12.92 -5.93 13.69
N PRO A 48 11.81 -6.13 14.42
CA PRO A 48 11.35 -7.47 14.79
C PRO A 48 11.16 -8.38 13.57
N ALA A 49 11.55 -9.66 13.71
CA ALA A 49 11.50 -10.65 12.63
C ALA A 49 10.11 -10.77 12.00
N GLN A 50 9.05 -10.65 12.79
CA GLN A 50 7.66 -10.65 12.31
C GLN A 50 7.33 -9.58 11.27
N TYR A 51 8.09 -8.48 11.21
CA TYR A 51 7.98 -7.44 10.19
C TYR A 51 9.04 -7.60 9.10
N ALA A 52 10.29 -7.90 9.51
CA ALA A 52 11.42 -7.97 8.61
C ALA A 52 11.30 -9.14 7.62
N GLU A 53 11.00 -10.35 8.09
CA GLU A 53 10.98 -11.57 7.27
C GLU A 53 9.95 -11.48 6.13
N PRO A 54 8.66 -11.17 6.35
CA PRO A 54 7.71 -11.10 5.25
C PRO A 54 7.99 -9.93 4.29
N LEU A 55 8.57 -8.83 4.75
CA LEU A 55 8.96 -7.72 3.87
C LEU A 55 10.18 -8.08 3.00
N LEU A 56 11.15 -8.81 3.55
CA LEU A 56 12.31 -9.30 2.80
C LEU A 56 11.88 -10.34 1.75
N ALA A 57 11.04 -11.30 2.12
CA ALA A 57 10.49 -12.29 1.22
C ALA A 57 9.69 -11.63 0.08
N TYR A 58 8.83 -10.64 0.39
CA TYR A 58 8.12 -9.86 -0.62
C TYR A 58 9.07 -9.15 -1.59
N ALA A 59 10.10 -8.48 -1.05
CA ALA A 59 11.08 -7.75 -1.86
C ALA A 59 11.94 -8.68 -2.73
N ALA A 60 12.14 -9.93 -2.30
CA ALA A 60 12.78 -11.00 -3.09
C ALA A 60 11.87 -11.56 -4.20
N GLY A 61 10.60 -11.13 -4.26
CA GLY A 61 9.63 -11.58 -5.25
C GLY A 61 8.90 -12.88 -4.87
N GLU A 62 9.08 -13.36 -3.64
CA GLU A 62 8.36 -14.54 -3.16
C GLU A 62 6.83 -14.30 -3.13
N PRO A 63 6.02 -15.35 -3.30
CA PRO A 63 4.56 -15.23 -3.36
C PRO A 63 3.93 -15.03 -1.97
N VAL A 64 4.48 -14.11 -1.18
CA VAL A 64 3.94 -13.74 0.13
C VAL A 64 2.97 -12.55 0.01
N GLU A 65 2.02 -12.47 0.94
CA GLU A 65 1.06 -11.36 1.01
C GLU A 65 1.39 -10.46 2.22
N PRO A 66 1.94 -9.25 1.99
CA PRO A 66 2.31 -8.34 3.08
C PRO A 66 1.14 -7.93 3.98
N ALA A 67 -0.12 -8.04 3.51
CA ALA A 67 -1.30 -7.78 4.33
C ALA A 67 -1.42 -8.68 5.57
N THR A 68 -0.67 -9.78 5.66
CA THR A 68 -0.62 -10.63 6.86
C THR A 68 0.12 -9.97 8.02
N ILE A 69 0.96 -8.98 7.74
CA ILE A 69 1.65 -8.20 8.77
C ILE A 69 0.62 -7.42 9.62
N PRO A 70 0.66 -7.56 10.97
CA PRO A 70 -0.23 -6.80 11.83
C PRO A 70 0.05 -5.30 11.72
N VAL A 71 -1.01 -4.50 11.68
CA VAL A 71 -0.95 -3.04 11.56
C VAL A 71 -1.74 -2.35 12.66
N ASP A 72 -1.27 -1.19 13.09
CA ASP A 72 -1.96 -0.27 14.00
C ASP A 72 -2.37 0.99 13.20
N LEU A 73 -3.44 0.89 12.43
CA LEU A 73 -3.92 1.96 11.57
C LEU A 73 -4.45 3.13 12.41
N ARG A 74 -3.79 4.29 12.28
CA ARG A 74 -4.20 5.54 12.92
C ARG A 74 -4.57 6.55 11.86
N GLY A 75 -5.81 7.01 11.88
CA GLY A 75 -6.37 7.97 10.93
C GLY A 75 -7.83 8.25 11.21
N THR A 76 -8.44 9.08 10.40
CA THR A 76 -9.88 9.30 10.49
C THR A 76 -10.65 8.00 10.20
N PRO A 77 -11.88 7.84 10.70
CA PRO A 77 -12.70 6.66 10.41
C PRO A 77 -12.84 6.36 8.90
N PHE A 78 -12.83 7.40 8.07
CA PHE A 78 -12.88 7.25 6.61
C PHE A 78 -11.57 6.68 6.06
N GLN A 79 -10.42 7.22 6.48
CA GLN A 79 -9.10 6.74 6.06
C GLN A 79 -8.91 5.27 6.45
N VAL A 80 -9.22 4.89 7.68
CA VAL A 80 -9.11 3.52 8.16
C VAL A 80 -9.94 2.57 7.29
N ARG A 81 -11.21 2.91 6.99
CA ARG A 81 -12.03 2.09 6.08
C ARG A 81 -11.42 1.93 4.69
N VAL A 82 -10.84 3.01 4.14
CA VAL A 82 -10.12 2.95 2.86
C VAL A 82 -8.92 2.02 2.97
N TRP A 83 -8.05 2.21 3.95
CA TRP A 83 -6.83 1.41 4.12
C TRP A 83 -7.13 -0.08 4.34
N GLU A 84 -8.17 -0.41 5.10
CA GLU A 84 -8.66 -1.79 5.24
C GLU A 84 -9.15 -2.36 3.90
N ALA A 85 -9.83 -1.55 3.07
CA ALA A 85 -10.22 -1.98 1.74
C ALA A 85 -9.00 -2.21 0.83
N LEU A 86 -7.97 -1.34 0.91
CA LEU A 86 -6.73 -1.52 0.17
C LEU A 86 -6.02 -2.83 0.52
N ARG A 87 -6.00 -3.21 1.79
CA ARG A 87 -5.38 -4.46 2.27
C ARG A 87 -6.05 -5.72 1.73
N ARG A 88 -7.31 -5.62 1.31
CA ARG A 88 -8.04 -6.75 0.73
C ARG A 88 -7.78 -6.98 -0.75
N ILE A 89 -7.13 -6.03 -1.45
CA ILE A 89 -6.79 -6.22 -2.87
C ILE A 89 -5.73 -7.31 -2.97
N PRO A 90 -5.96 -8.44 -3.64
CA PRO A 90 -5.00 -9.54 -3.68
C PRO A 90 -3.74 -9.19 -4.48
N ARG A 91 -2.63 -9.90 -4.19
CA ARG A 91 -1.43 -9.87 -5.01
C ARG A 91 -1.76 -10.19 -6.48
N GLY A 92 -1.12 -9.49 -7.40
CA GLY A 92 -1.34 -9.68 -8.84
C GLY A 92 -2.63 -9.05 -9.39
N SER A 93 -3.40 -8.37 -8.52
CA SER A 93 -4.63 -7.67 -8.89
C SER A 93 -4.53 -6.18 -8.67
N VAL A 94 -5.38 -5.41 -9.34
CA VAL A 94 -5.53 -3.97 -9.13
C VAL A 94 -7.00 -3.60 -8.97
N ARG A 95 -7.27 -2.50 -8.28
CA ARG A 95 -8.63 -1.97 -8.08
C ARG A 95 -8.66 -0.50 -8.48
N SER A 96 -9.75 -0.03 -9.07
CA SER A 96 -9.89 1.39 -9.37
C SER A 96 -10.27 2.20 -8.12
N TYR A 97 -9.96 3.51 -8.09
CA TYR A 97 -10.45 4.41 -7.03
C TYR A 97 -11.97 4.38 -6.89
N ALA A 98 -12.69 4.26 -8.00
CA ALA A 98 -14.15 4.11 -7.99
C ALA A 98 -14.59 2.78 -7.38
N GLY A 99 -13.88 1.70 -7.69
CA GLY A 99 -14.10 0.38 -7.09
C GLY A 99 -13.93 0.41 -5.57
N ILE A 100 -12.82 0.96 -5.06
CA ILE A 100 -12.62 1.13 -3.62
C ILE A 100 -13.72 1.99 -2.99
N ALA A 101 -14.16 3.06 -3.66
CA ALA A 101 -15.26 3.90 -3.16
C ALA A 101 -16.58 3.11 -3.04
N ALA A 102 -16.86 2.22 -3.99
CA ALA A 102 -18.00 1.32 -3.93
C ALA A 102 -17.85 0.30 -2.80
N ASP A 103 -16.68 -0.34 -2.67
CA ASP A 103 -16.38 -1.38 -1.67
C ASP A 103 -16.55 -0.88 -0.21
N ILE A 104 -16.32 0.43 0.03
CA ILE A 104 -16.53 1.04 1.36
C ILE A 104 -17.93 1.67 1.53
N GLY A 105 -18.86 1.39 0.62
CA GLY A 105 -20.23 1.92 0.66
C GLY A 105 -20.33 3.42 0.39
N SER A 106 -19.35 4.02 -0.29
CA SER A 106 -19.29 5.48 -0.56
C SER A 106 -18.99 5.78 -2.03
N PRO A 107 -19.81 5.34 -3.02
CA PRO A 107 -19.46 5.35 -4.44
C PRO A 107 -19.19 6.76 -5.02
N ARG A 108 -19.67 7.81 -4.36
CA ARG A 108 -19.41 9.21 -4.77
C ARG A 108 -18.12 9.78 -4.20
N ALA A 109 -17.42 9.04 -3.34
CA ALA A 109 -16.26 9.52 -2.59
C ALA A 109 -14.90 9.29 -3.30
N MET A 110 -14.86 9.03 -4.61
CA MET A 110 -13.64 8.66 -5.36
C MET A 110 -12.45 9.61 -5.10
N ARG A 111 -12.68 10.95 -5.07
CA ARG A 111 -11.61 11.92 -4.75
C ARG A 111 -11.11 11.81 -3.32
N ALA A 112 -12.00 11.59 -2.36
CA ALA A 112 -11.63 11.39 -0.96
C ALA A 112 -10.88 10.06 -0.76
N VAL A 113 -11.25 9.00 -1.49
CA VAL A 113 -10.49 7.74 -1.56
C VAL A 113 -9.09 7.99 -2.09
N GLY A 114 -8.94 8.79 -3.16
CA GLY A 114 -7.63 9.17 -3.68
C GLY A 114 -6.76 9.89 -2.66
N ALA A 115 -7.33 10.83 -1.91
CA ALA A 115 -6.64 11.52 -0.81
C ALA A 115 -6.23 10.56 0.31
N ALA A 116 -7.14 9.68 0.75
CA ALA A 116 -6.85 8.68 1.77
C ALA A 116 -5.80 7.66 1.31
N ASN A 117 -5.83 7.26 0.02
CA ASN A 117 -4.80 6.40 -0.59
C ASN A 117 -3.42 7.08 -0.57
N GLY A 118 -3.35 8.37 -0.88
CA GLY A 118 -2.10 9.15 -0.83
C GLY A 118 -1.57 9.37 0.59
N ALA A 119 -2.46 9.42 1.59
CA ALA A 119 -2.13 9.57 3.00
C ALA A 119 -1.85 8.22 3.71
N ASN A 120 -1.66 7.12 2.96
CA ASN A 120 -1.34 5.82 3.53
C ASN A 120 0.03 5.82 4.21
N PRO A 121 0.11 5.59 5.54
CA PRO A 121 1.38 5.62 6.26
C PRO A 121 2.19 4.32 6.15
N ILE A 122 1.56 3.21 5.72
CA ILE A 122 2.18 1.88 5.75
C ILE A 122 2.25 1.33 4.33
N ALA A 123 3.10 1.94 3.50
CA ALA A 123 3.29 1.52 2.12
C ALA A 123 3.64 0.01 2.04
N ILE A 124 3.35 -0.62 0.92
CA ILE A 124 3.52 -2.05 0.67
C ILE A 124 2.51 -2.90 1.46
N VAL A 125 2.44 -2.80 2.78
CA VAL A 125 1.53 -3.58 3.65
C VAL A 125 0.07 -3.16 3.46
N VAL A 126 -0.16 -1.84 3.29
CA VAL A 126 -1.43 -1.29 2.81
C VAL A 126 -1.25 -0.97 1.33
N HIS A 127 -1.91 -1.72 0.47
CA HIS A 127 -1.61 -1.86 -0.96
C HIS A 127 -2.05 -0.66 -1.82
N CYS A 128 -1.67 0.57 -1.44
CA CYS A 128 -1.99 1.77 -2.22
C CYS A 128 -1.43 1.73 -3.64
N HIS A 129 -0.35 0.97 -3.88
CA HIS A 129 0.22 0.73 -5.22
C HIS A 129 -0.69 -0.12 -6.12
N ARG A 130 -1.61 -0.93 -5.57
CA ARG A 130 -2.60 -1.73 -6.33
C ARG A 130 -3.82 -0.92 -6.80
N VAL A 131 -3.90 0.39 -6.45
CA VAL A 131 -5.02 1.25 -6.88
C VAL A 131 -4.65 1.99 -8.15
N VAL A 132 -5.55 1.95 -9.15
CA VAL A 132 -5.37 2.54 -10.48
C VAL A 132 -6.50 3.51 -10.83
N GLY A 133 -6.25 4.36 -11.79
CA GLY A 133 -7.26 5.30 -12.32
C GLY A 133 -8.26 4.61 -13.25
N THR A 134 -9.28 5.36 -13.64
CA THR A 134 -10.23 4.94 -14.68
C THR A 134 -9.49 4.64 -15.99
N GLY A 135 -9.86 3.57 -16.66
CA GLY A 135 -9.18 3.11 -17.87
C GLY A 135 -7.79 2.51 -17.63
N LEU A 136 -7.55 1.99 -16.41
CA LEU A 136 -6.34 1.27 -15.99
C LEU A 136 -5.07 2.11 -15.94
N GLY A 137 -5.14 3.42 -16.03
CA GLY A 137 -3.98 4.30 -15.85
C GLY A 137 -3.41 4.16 -14.45
N LEU A 138 -2.09 4.21 -14.31
CA LEU A 138 -1.42 4.03 -13.01
C LEU A 138 -1.87 5.04 -11.94
N GLY A 139 -2.37 6.22 -12.34
CA GLY A 139 -2.69 7.30 -11.40
C GLY A 139 -1.43 7.83 -10.70
N GLY A 140 -1.63 8.57 -9.60
CA GLY A 140 -0.54 9.04 -8.74
C GLY A 140 -0.03 7.96 -7.79
N TYR A 141 1.17 8.19 -7.24
CA TYR A 141 1.75 7.39 -6.17
C TYR A 141 2.75 8.24 -5.37
N SER A 142 2.69 8.22 -4.04
CA SER A 142 3.56 9.03 -3.17
C SER A 142 5.04 8.71 -3.35
N GLY A 143 5.40 7.45 -3.55
CA GLY A 143 6.76 7.00 -3.87
C GLY A 143 7.15 7.13 -5.35
N GLY A 144 6.37 7.86 -6.17
CA GLY A 144 6.62 8.00 -7.59
C GLY A 144 6.16 6.81 -8.44
N LEU A 145 5.91 7.06 -9.73
CA LEU A 145 5.39 6.05 -10.65
C LEU A 145 6.40 4.92 -10.96
N SER A 146 7.71 5.19 -10.86
CA SER A 146 8.75 4.18 -11.00
C SER A 146 8.65 3.11 -9.92
N MET A 147 8.49 3.53 -8.67
CA MET A 147 8.30 2.62 -7.53
C MET A 147 6.99 1.84 -7.66
N LYS A 148 5.89 2.51 -8.02
CA LYS A 148 4.62 1.83 -8.24
C LYS A 148 4.71 0.73 -9.30
N ARG A 149 5.34 1.02 -10.45
CA ARG A 149 5.58 0.02 -11.50
C ARG A 149 6.41 -1.15 -11.00
N ARG A 150 7.43 -0.87 -10.20
CA ARG A 150 8.29 -1.90 -9.62
C ARG A 150 7.53 -2.82 -8.68
N LEU A 151 6.74 -2.27 -7.75
CA LEU A 151 5.91 -3.07 -6.84
C LEU A 151 4.87 -3.91 -7.61
N LEU A 152 4.20 -3.33 -8.59
CA LEU A 152 3.27 -4.06 -9.45
C LEU A 152 3.97 -5.19 -10.22
N ALA A 153 5.17 -4.93 -10.75
CA ALA A 153 5.95 -5.95 -11.46
C ALA A 153 6.39 -7.11 -10.54
N LEU A 154 6.80 -6.83 -9.30
CA LEU A 154 7.08 -7.85 -8.28
C LEU A 154 5.88 -8.76 -8.01
N GLU A 155 4.68 -8.23 -8.19
CA GLU A 155 3.42 -8.94 -8.02
C GLU A 155 2.91 -9.62 -9.30
N GLY A 156 3.66 -9.54 -10.40
CA GLY A 156 3.27 -10.11 -11.68
C GLY A 156 2.29 -9.26 -12.50
N VAL A 157 1.99 -8.04 -12.05
CA VAL A 157 1.13 -7.10 -12.78
C VAL A 157 1.91 -6.42 -13.90
N ARG A 158 1.50 -6.61 -15.13
CA ARG A 158 2.14 -6.00 -16.30
C ARG A 158 1.59 -4.61 -16.57
N VAL A 159 2.49 -3.67 -16.85
CA VAL A 159 2.17 -2.28 -17.17
C VAL A 159 2.80 -1.92 -18.52
N ASP A 160 2.00 -1.45 -19.46
CA ASP A 160 2.46 -0.94 -20.75
C ASP A 160 1.91 0.47 -20.99
N ALA A 161 2.72 1.34 -21.57
CA ALA A 161 2.38 2.75 -21.86
C ALA A 161 1.67 3.49 -20.69
N GLY A 162 2.03 3.17 -19.43
CA GLY A 162 1.43 3.78 -18.23
C GLY A 162 0.06 3.23 -17.83
N LYS A 163 -0.37 2.12 -18.42
CA LYS A 163 -1.61 1.42 -18.08
C LYS A 163 -1.35 -0.02 -17.70
N VAL A 164 -2.14 -0.55 -16.79
CA VAL A 164 -2.16 -1.98 -16.48
C VAL A 164 -2.80 -2.71 -17.66
N ILE A 165 -2.18 -3.82 -18.07
CA ILE A 165 -2.71 -4.64 -19.18
C ILE A 165 -3.97 -5.38 -18.69
N PRO A 166 -5.11 -5.31 -19.44
CA PRO A 166 -6.33 -6.02 -19.11
C PRO A 166 -6.11 -7.54 -18.95
N GLY A 167 -6.93 -8.18 -18.13
CA GLY A 167 -6.84 -9.60 -17.78
C GLY A 167 -6.46 -9.86 -16.33
N GLN A 168 -5.92 -8.85 -15.64
CA GLN A 168 -5.59 -8.91 -14.20
C GLN A 168 -6.65 -8.24 -13.31
N LEU A 169 -7.58 -7.46 -13.90
CA LEU A 169 -8.75 -6.91 -13.22
C LEU A 169 -9.89 -7.93 -13.05
N GLU A 170 -10.02 -8.82 -14.02
CA GLU A 170 -11.12 -9.78 -14.06
C GLU A 170 -11.12 -10.74 -12.87
N LEU A 171 -9.95 -10.97 -12.24
CA LEU A 171 -9.87 -11.86 -11.08
C LEU A 171 -10.59 -11.28 -9.86
N TRP A 172 -10.49 -9.97 -9.63
CA TRP A 172 -11.12 -9.33 -8.46
C TRP A 172 -12.63 -9.20 -8.61
N ASP A 173 -13.10 -8.75 -9.78
CA ASP A 173 -14.53 -8.57 -10.03
C ASP A 173 -15.27 -9.91 -10.01
N ARG A 174 -14.68 -11.00 -10.51
CA ARG A 174 -15.22 -12.35 -10.39
C ARG A 174 -15.31 -12.85 -8.95
N LEU A 175 -14.31 -12.56 -8.11
CA LEU A 175 -14.31 -12.99 -6.71
C LEU A 175 -15.35 -12.26 -5.84
N VAL A 176 -15.82 -11.08 -6.28
CA VAL A 176 -16.85 -10.30 -5.58
C VAL A 176 -18.27 -10.71 -6.02
N GLU A 177 -18.45 -11.14 -7.27
CA GLU A 177 -19.74 -11.63 -7.79
C GLU A 177 -20.12 -13.01 -7.28
N GLU A 178 -19.16 -13.81 -6.79
CA GLU A 178 -19.38 -15.16 -6.24
C GLU A 178 -19.69 -15.17 -4.71
N ARG A 179 -19.86 -14.01 -4.08
CA ARG A 179 -20.23 -13.87 -2.66
C ARG A 179 -21.58 -13.20 -2.48
#